data_868cc61348afef54ae795f2683710223
#
_entry.id   868cc61348afef54ae795f2683710223
#
_cell.length_a   1.000
_cell.length_b   1.000
_cell.length_c   1.000
_cell.angle_alpha   90.00
_cell.angle_beta   90.00
_cell.angle_gamma   90.00
#
_symmetry.space_group_name_H-M   'P 1'
#
loop_
_entity.id
_entity.type
_entity.pdbx_description
1 polymer ?
#
loop_
_entity_poly.entity_id
_entity_poly.type
_entity_poly.pdbx_seq_one_letter_code
_entity_poly.pdbx_strand_id
1 'polypeptide(L)'
;TTNNSAEMSKKDENTTAEKQTTVSEAKTEKKTNVISDYKYSYAGFKPQIINITANSSLSTILLNGTHVLPEEYEPTLAEAVKGSGKYLDYRVAPYYQAMYDKALEDGIELTPVSGYRSYDLQTELFEDQIQLEIDNNGLDRTKATIAAATEVMIPGGSEHNAGLAMDICSLYESFEDTDEYAWLSENAADFGFILRYPKDAHSRGITKVIYEPWHYRYVGVETAKDIKAKGVTLEEYLGIY
;
A
#
# COMPACT_ATOMS: atom_id res chain seq x y z
N THR A 1 -12.51 -29.96 -1.55
CA THR A 1 -11.65 -28.83 -1.89
C THR A 1 -12.32 -27.58 -1.37
N THR A 2 -12.00 -27.23 -0.17
CA THR A 2 -12.60 -26.17 0.62
C THR A 2 -11.65 -25.00 0.60
N ASN A 3 -12.08 -23.90 -0.01
CA ASN A 3 -11.49 -22.59 0.18
C ASN A 3 -11.69 -22.20 1.66
N ASN A 4 -10.64 -22.25 2.43
CA ASN A 4 -10.58 -21.64 3.74
C ASN A 4 -9.74 -20.38 3.60
N SER A 5 -10.35 -19.32 3.04
CA SER A 5 -9.80 -17.97 3.18
C SER A 5 -9.99 -17.61 4.65
N ALA A 6 -8.87 -17.41 5.33
CA ALA A 6 -8.85 -17.06 6.73
C ALA A 6 -9.72 -15.80 6.96
N GLU A 7 -10.67 -15.91 7.87
CA GLU A 7 -11.26 -14.74 8.52
C GLU A 7 -10.14 -13.98 9.21
N MET A 8 -9.64 -12.94 8.54
CA MET A 8 -8.84 -11.94 9.24
C MET A 8 -9.71 -11.34 10.33
N SER A 9 -9.35 -11.63 11.54
CA SER A 9 -9.94 -11.08 12.75
C SER A 9 -10.11 -9.57 12.60
N LYS A 10 -11.34 -9.09 12.64
CA LYS A 10 -11.67 -7.69 12.77
C LYS A 10 -11.12 -7.18 14.10
N LYS A 11 -9.91 -6.69 14.12
CA LYS A 11 -9.44 -5.81 15.18
C LYS A 11 -9.85 -4.39 14.80
N ASP A 12 -10.72 -3.82 15.61
CA ASP A 12 -11.25 -2.47 15.43
C ASP A 12 -10.10 -1.44 15.33
N GLU A 13 -9.98 -0.80 14.19
CA GLU A 13 -9.03 0.32 13.92
C GLU A 13 -9.39 1.61 14.70
N ASN A 14 -10.20 1.55 15.73
CA ASN A 14 -10.85 2.73 16.32
C ASN A 14 -10.10 3.37 17.50
N THR A 15 -8.82 3.07 17.74
CA THR A 15 -8.15 3.56 18.97
C THR A 15 -7.01 4.56 18.73
N THR A 16 -6.70 4.99 17.52
CA THR A 16 -5.50 5.81 17.26
C THR A 16 -5.78 7.31 16.97
N ALA A 17 -7.04 7.75 16.96
CA ALA A 17 -7.38 9.14 16.63
C ALA A 17 -7.23 10.14 17.80
N GLU A 18 -7.01 9.72 19.03
CA GLU A 18 -7.04 10.63 20.20
C GLU A 18 -5.67 11.10 20.74
N LYS A 19 -4.56 10.82 20.07
CA LYS A 19 -3.22 11.19 20.56
C LYS A 19 -2.38 12.11 19.69
N GLN A 20 -2.95 12.91 18.84
CA GLN A 20 -2.19 13.90 18.07
C GLN A 20 -2.63 15.34 18.40
N THR A 21 -2.29 15.82 19.57
CA THR A 21 -2.19 17.27 19.81
C THR A 21 -1.10 17.55 20.84
N THR A 22 0.15 17.57 20.42
CA THR A 22 1.20 18.41 21.02
C THR A 22 2.32 18.62 20.00
N VAL A 23 2.41 19.83 19.50
CA VAL A 23 3.54 20.38 18.76
C VAL A 23 4.74 20.39 19.70
N SER A 24 5.83 19.74 19.34
CA SER A 24 7.14 19.89 19.98
C SER A 24 8.18 20.23 18.93
N GLU A 25 8.81 21.36 19.15
CA GLU A 25 9.81 22.02 18.31
C GLU A 25 11.08 21.20 18.08
N ALA A 26 11.61 21.37 16.90
CA ALA A 26 12.87 21.02 16.30
C ALA A 26 14.04 20.55 17.21
N LYS A 27 14.63 19.39 16.86
CA LYS A 27 16.06 19.17 16.91
C LYS A 27 16.56 18.59 15.60
N THR A 28 17.21 19.46 14.83
CA THR A 28 17.96 19.11 13.63
C THR A 28 19.26 18.44 14.05
N GLU A 29 19.28 17.11 14.07
CA GLU A 29 20.53 16.35 14.09
C GLU A 29 20.67 15.61 12.77
N LYS A 30 21.75 15.92 12.04
CA LYS A 30 22.23 15.15 10.88
C LYS A 30 22.53 13.73 11.37
N LYS A 31 21.56 12.80 11.22
CA LYS A 31 21.86 11.37 11.34
C LYS A 31 22.52 10.92 10.04
N THR A 32 23.79 10.58 10.13
CA THR A 32 24.52 9.75 9.18
C THR A 32 23.72 8.47 8.92
N ASN A 33 23.59 8.10 7.64
CA ASN A 33 22.98 6.85 7.18
C ASN A 33 23.70 5.63 7.79
N VAL A 34 23.40 5.31 9.04
CA VAL A 34 23.72 4.01 9.60
C VAL A 34 22.56 3.12 9.21
N ILE A 35 22.83 2.17 8.31
CA ILE A 35 21.94 1.04 8.02
C ILE A 35 21.86 0.26 9.33
N SER A 36 20.93 0.60 10.20
CA SER A 36 20.56 -0.24 11.33
C SER A 36 20.01 -1.54 10.77
N ASP A 37 20.19 -2.64 11.48
CA ASP A 37 19.77 -3.96 11.06
C ASP A 37 18.26 -4.00 10.82
N TYR A 38 17.85 -3.79 9.55
CA TYR A 38 16.46 -3.93 9.17
C TYR A 38 16.02 -5.37 9.47
N LYS A 39 15.00 -5.49 10.32
CA LYS A 39 14.60 -6.78 10.94
C LYS A 39 14.15 -7.82 9.91
N TYR A 40 13.57 -7.39 8.79
CA TYR A 40 12.98 -8.27 7.79
C TYR A 40 13.84 -8.29 6.52
N SER A 41 14.60 -9.34 6.34
CA SER A 41 15.33 -9.60 5.10
C SER A 41 14.40 -10.33 4.13
N TYR A 42 13.95 -9.66 3.07
CA TYR A 42 13.23 -10.30 1.99
C TYR A 42 14.21 -11.10 1.12
N ALA A 43 14.06 -12.43 1.10
CA ALA A 43 14.88 -13.35 0.30
C ALA A 43 16.42 -13.15 0.46
N GLY A 44 16.88 -12.68 1.64
CA GLY A 44 18.30 -12.43 1.89
C GLY A 44 18.83 -11.08 1.39
N PHE A 45 17.99 -10.25 0.77
CA PHE A 45 18.35 -8.89 0.37
C PHE A 45 18.14 -7.90 1.51
N LYS A 46 19.12 -7.01 1.73
CA LYS A 46 18.91 -5.82 2.57
C LYS A 46 18.16 -4.79 1.73
N PRO A 47 16.99 -4.32 2.19
CA PRO A 47 16.24 -3.32 1.44
C PRO A 47 16.97 -1.97 1.46
N GLN A 48 16.76 -1.19 0.39
CA GLN A 48 17.20 0.19 0.31
C GLN A 48 16.25 1.08 1.10
N ILE A 49 16.77 1.94 1.97
CA ILE A 49 15.98 2.95 2.68
C ILE A 49 15.61 4.10 1.74
N ILE A 50 14.32 4.37 1.64
CA ILE A 50 13.75 5.46 0.85
C ILE A 50 13.34 6.59 1.79
N ASN A 51 13.84 7.79 1.52
CA ASN A 51 13.46 8.98 2.27
C ASN A 51 12.45 9.81 1.46
N ILE A 52 11.24 9.95 1.99
CA ILE A 52 10.19 10.79 1.41
C ILE A 52 10.17 12.13 2.17
N THR A 53 10.17 13.22 1.42
CA THR A 53 10.05 14.58 1.94
C THR A 53 8.84 15.27 1.29
N ALA A 54 8.47 16.44 1.82
CA ALA A 54 7.40 17.25 1.21
C ALA A 54 7.63 17.59 -0.27
N ASN A 55 8.90 17.62 -0.70
CA ASN A 55 9.30 17.93 -2.08
C ASN A 55 9.51 16.69 -2.95
N SER A 56 9.35 15.48 -2.41
CA SER A 56 9.51 14.25 -3.19
C SER A 56 8.39 14.13 -4.21
N SER A 57 8.73 13.76 -5.44
CA SER A 57 7.74 13.42 -6.47
C SER A 57 7.10 12.07 -6.14
N LEU A 58 5.80 12.06 -5.90
CA LEU A 58 5.07 10.83 -5.55
C LEU A 58 5.06 9.80 -6.68
N SER A 59 5.25 10.24 -7.92
CA SER A 59 5.25 9.37 -9.12
C SER A 59 6.50 8.51 -9.26
N THR A 60 7.59 8.84 -8.55
CA THR A 60 8.87 8.14 -8.65
C THR A 60 9.23 7.35 -7.39
N ILE A 61 8.37 7.37 -6.38
CA ILE A 61 8.59 6.62 -5.14
C ILE A 61 8.20 5.17 -5.39
N LEU A 62 9.16 4.26 -5.27
CA LEU A 62 8.93 2.82 -5.22
C LEU A 62 9.04 2.34 -3.79
N LEU A 63 8.00 1.67 -3.30
CA LEU A 63 7.97 0.93 -2.04
C LEU A 63 7.58 -0.50 -2.34
N ASN A 64 8.38 -1.45 -1.89
CA ASN A 64 8.18 -2.89 -2.06
C ASN A 64 9.14 -3.69 -1.16
N GLY A 65 9.31 -4.99 -1.40
CA GLY A 65 10.20 -5.85 -0.63
C GLY A 65 11.68 -5.45 -0.64
N THR A 66 12.11 -4.55 -1.53
CA THR A 66 13.50 -4.10 -1.67
C THR A 66 13.71 -2.61 -1.44
N HIS A 67 12.63 -1.83 -1.33
CA HIS A 67 12.65 -0.38 -1.11
C HIS A 67 11.69 -0.04 0.03
N VAL A 68 12.23 0.39 1.18
CA VAL A 68 11.46 0.57 2.42
C VAL A 68 11.65 1.95 3.01
N LEU A 69 10.63 2.42 3.71
CA LEU A 69 10.69 3.60 4.57
C LEU A 69 11.43 3.28 5.87
N PRO A 70 12.10 4.25 6.48
CA PRO A 70 12.59 4.10 7.85
C PRO A 70 11.41 3.99 8.83
N GLU A 71 11.65 3.29 9.96
CA GLU A 71 10.61 3.04 10.98
C GLU A 71 9.97 4.33 11.52
N GLU A 72 10.78 5.38 11.67
CA GLU A 72 10.35 6.69 12.17
C GLU A 72 9.63 7.55 11.12
N TYR A 73 9.38 7.04 9.92
CA TYR A 73 8.68 7.82 8.90
C TYR A 73 7.19 7.97 9.22
N GLU A 74 6.75 9.22 9.30
CA GLU A 74 5.34 9.58 9.49
C GLU A 74 4.92 10.58 8.39
N PRO A 75 3.95 10.22 7.51
CA PRO A 75 3.44 11.16 6.53
C PRO A 75 2.52 12.21 7.18
N THR A 76 2.43 13.39 6.57
CA THR A 76 1.34 14.31 6.87
C THR A 76 0.07 13.78 6.22
N LEU A 77 -0.97 13.57 7.01
CA LEU A 77 -2.19 12.89 6.60
C LEU A 77 -3.36 13.86 6.40
N ALA A 78 -4.24 13.53 5.46
CA ALA A 78 -5.57 14.10 5.32
C ALA A 78 -6.59 12.98 5.09
N GLU A 79 -7.84 13.23 5.49
CA GLU A 79 -8.92 12.26 5.28
C GLU A 79 -9.18 12.06 3.79
N ALA A 80 -9.27 10.81 3.34
CA ALA A 80 -9.41 10.46 1.93
C ALA A 80 -10.78 10.84 1.37
N VAL A 81 -11.83 10.55 2.14
CA VAL A 81 -13.20 11.01 1.91
C VAL A 81 -13.72 11.57 3.22
N LYS A 82 -14.32 12.73 3.17
CA LYS A 82 -14.80 13.43 4.37
C LYS A 82 -15.76 12.54 5.19
N GLY A 83 -15.40 12.29 6.44
CA GLY A 83 -16.18 11.48 7.38
C GLY A 83 -15.94 9.98 7.26
N SER A 84 -15.02 9.53 6.40
CA SER A 84 -14.70 8.10 6.26
C SER A 84 -13.82 7.53 7.38
N GLY A 85 -13.06 8.40 8.06
CA GLY A 85 -12.04 7.97 9.03
C GLY A 85 -10.85 7.26 8.40
N LYS A 86 -10.71 7.29 7.06
CA LYS A 86 -9.59 6.73 6.32
C LYS A 86 -8.71 7.84 5.77
N TYR A 87 -7.39 7.67 5.92
CA TYR A 87 -6.42 8.73 5.67
C TYR A 87 -5.44 8.35 4.58
N LEU A 88 -4.99 9.36 3.84
CA LEU A 88 -3.90 9.29 2.86
C LEU A 88 -2.90 10.43 3.10
N ASP A 89 -1.74 10.39 2.44
CA ASP A 89 -0.86 11.55 2.36
C ASP A 89 -1.68 12.77 1.91
N TYR A 90 -1.48 13.92 2.56
CA TYR A 90 -2.27 15.13 2.29
C TYR A 90 -2.23 15.58 0.82
N ARG A 91 -1.20 15.17 0.07
CA ARG A 91 -1.06 15.44 -1.38
C ARG A 91 -1.89 14.48 -2.23
N VAL A 92 -2.24 13.30 -1.68
CA VAL A 92 -3.00 12.24 -2.37
C VAL A 92 -4.49 12.34 -2.07
N ALA A 93 -4.86 12.66 -0.83
CA ALA A 93 -6.25 12.68 -0.38
C ALA A 93 -7.20 13.49 -1.31
N PRO A 94 -6.83 14.69 -1.82
CA PRO A 94 -7.70 15.45 -2.71
C PRO A 94 -8.01 14.72 -4.04
N TYR A 95 -7.09 13.92 -4.55
CA TYR A 95 -7.29 13.14 -5.78
C TYR A 95 -8.20 11.94 -5.53
N TYR A 96 -8.08 11.29 -4.37
CA TYR A 96 -9.02 10.22 -4.00
C TYR A 96 -10.43 10.78 -3.79
N GLN A 97 -10.59 11.91 -3.10
CA GLN A 97 -11.88 12.57 -2.93
C GLN A 97 -12.50 12.90 -4.30
N ALA A 98 -11.72 13.47 -5.23
CA ALA A 98 -12.22 13.78 -6.58
C ALA A 98 -12.64 12.53 -7.36
N MET A 99 -11.89 11.43 -7.23
CA MET A 99 -12.24 10.13 -7.82
C MET A 99 -13.53 9.57 -7.23
N TYR A 100 -13.67 9.60 -5.91
CA TYR A 100 -14.86 9.18 -5.19
C TYR A 100 -16.09 9.99 -5.61
N ASP A 101 -15.98 11.32 -5.65
CA ASP A 101 -17.09 12.20 -6.04
C ASP A 101 -17.54 11.92 -7.47
N LYS A 102 -16.59 11.74 -8.40
CA LYS A 102 -16.92 11.42 -9.80
C LYS A 102 -17.58 10.04 -9.94
N ALA A 103 -17.09 9.04 -9.25
CA ALA A 103 -17.72 7.72 -9.25
C ALA A 103 -19.15 7.78 -8.70
N LEU A 104 -19.35 8.54 -7.62
CA LEU A 104 -20.68 8.72 -7.03
C LEU A 104 -21.65 9.41 -7.99
N GLU A 105 -21.19 10.40 -8.79
CA GLU A 105 -21.98 11.00 -9.87
C GLU A 105 -22.41 9.97 -10.93
N ASP A 106 -21.56 8.98 -11.18
CA ASP A 106 -21.82 7.87 -12.12
C ASP A 106 -22.63 6.73 -11.47
N GLY A 107 -23.04 6.87 -10.21
CA GLY A 107 -23.82 5.88 -9.44
C GLY A 107 -22.99 4.77 -8.81
N ILE A 108 -21.67 4.95 -8.69
CA ILE A 108 -20.69 4.00 -8.13
C ILE A 108 -20.14 4.55 -6.80
N GLU A 109 -20.15 3.75 -5.74
CA GLU A 109 -19.60 4.14 -4.44
C GLU A 109 -18.24 3.46 -4.17
N LEU A 110 -17.15 4.21 -4.28
CA LEU A 110 -15.79 3.73 -4.02
C LEU A 110 -15.42 3.83 -2.53
N THR A 111 -16.07 3.01 -1.71
CA THR A 111 -15.86 3.03 -0.25
C THR A 111 -14.38 2.79 0.12
N PRO A 112 -13.70 3.70 0.84
CA PRO A 112 -12.33 3.48 1.31
C PRO A 112 -12.32 2.46 2.45
N VAL A 113 -11.54 1.38 2.30
CA VAL A 113 -11.42 0.28 3.28
C VAL A 113 -10.17 0.44 4.11
N SER A 114 -9.00 0.59 3.48
CA SER A 114 -7.71 0.75 4.16
C SER A 114 -6.85 1.76 3.42
N GLY A 115 -6.48 2.84 4.11
CA GLY A 115 -5.56 3.87 3.60
C GLY A 115 -4.20 3.79 4.32
N TYR A 116 -3.79 4.89 4.98
CA TYR A 116 -2.57 4.90 5.77
C TYR A 116 -2.61 3.84 6.87
N ARG A 117 -1.50 3.14 7.03
CA ARG A 117 -1.20 2.22 8.14
C ARG A 117 0.13 2.63 8.78
N SER A 118 0.18 2.72 10.12
CA SER A 118 1.44 2.97 10.83
C SER A 118 2.43 1.81 10.60
N TYR A 119 3.71 2.09 10.83
CA TYR A 119 4.74 1.06 10.78
C TYR A 119 4.45 -0.08 11.75
N ASP A 120 4.00 0.24 12.98
CA ASP A 120 3.65 -0.75 14.00
C ASP A 120 2.49 -1.65 13.56
N LEU A 121 1.41 -1.06 13.03
CA LEU A 121 0.27 -1.84 12.53
C LEU A 121 0.70 -2.76 11.36
N GLN A 122 1.50 -2.25 10.44
CA GLN A 122 2.01 -3.08 9.34
C GLN A 122 2.91 -4.21 9.87
N THR A 123 3.66 -3.97 10.93
CA THR A 123 4.48 -4.99 11.58
C THR A 123 3.61 -6.08 12.20
N GLU A 124 2.55 -5.71 12.90
CA GLU A 124 1.59 -6.66 13.48
C GLU A 124 0.95 -7.53 12.37
N LEU A 125 0.42 -6.91 11.32
CA LEU A 125 -0.19 -7.62 10.19
C LEU A 125 0.78 -8.57 9.49
N PHE A 126 2.04 -8.15 9.31
CA PHE A 126 3.04 -8.98 8.66
C PHE A 126 3.46 -10.18 9.53
N GLU A 127 3.62 -9.97 10.84
CA GLU A 127 3.93 -11.05 11.79
C GLU A 127 2.77 -12.06 11.90
N ASP A 128 1.53 -11.59 11.90
CA ASP A 128 0.34 -12.44 11.88
C ASP A 128 0.30 -13.29 10.60
N GLN A 129 0.61 -12.69 9.43
CA GLN A 129 0.69 -13.44 8.18
C GLN A 129 1.81 -14.47 8.18
N ILE A 130 2.99 -14.14 8.73
CA ILE A 130 4.07 -15.14 8.89
C ILE A 130 3.60 -16.31 9.74
N GLN A 131 2.88 -16.04 10.84
CA GLN A 131 2.37 -17.11 11.70
C GLN A 131 1.33 -17.98 10.97
N LEU A 132 0.46 -17.38 10.17
CA LEU A 132 -0.49 -18.12 9.32
C LEU A 132 0.23 -19.06 8.34
N GLU A 133 1.33 -18.59 7.72
CA GLU A 133 2.13 -19.42 6.82
C GLU A 133 2.82 -20.60 7.53
N ILE A 134 3.25 -20.40 8.77
CA ILE A 134 3.81 -21.48 9.59
C ILE A 134 2.69 -22.50 9.93
N ASP A 135 1.56 -22.04 10.41
CA ASP A 135 0.48 -22.88 10.93
C ASP A 135 -0.23 -23.65 9.81
N ASN A 136 -0.52 -23.00 8.69
CA ASN A 136 -1.30 -23.60 7.61
C ASN A 136 -0.44 -24.42 6.62
N ASN A 137 0.81 -23.99 6.38
CA ASN A 137 1.67 -24.57 5.35
C ASN A 137 2.89 -25.31 5.92
N GLY A 138 3.08 -25.32 7.26
CA GLY A 138 4.19 -26.00 7.91
C GLY A 138 5.57 -25.45 7.53
N LEU A 139 5.64 -24.18 7.13
CA LEU A 139 6.89 -23.56 6.70
C LEU A 139 7.78 -23.22 7.90
N ASP A 140 9.10 -23.28 7.70
CA ASP A 140 10.02 -22.66 8.63
C ASP A 140 9.90 -21.12 8.57
N ARG A 141 10.32 -20.42 9.62
CA ARG A 141 10.19 -18.97 9.74
C ARG A 141 10.72 -18.20 8.52
N THR A 142 11.84 -18.64 7.93
CA THR A 142 12.45 -17.97 6.77
C THR A 142 11.56 -18.07 5.55
N LYS A 143 11.06 -19.28 5.25
CA LYS A 143 10.15 -19.51 4.11
C LYS A 143 8.80 -18.84 4.35
N ALA A 144 8.27 -18.90 5.58
CA ALA A 144 7.04 -18.24 5.95
C ALA A 144 7.14 -16.70 5.77
N THR A 145 8.27 -16.08 6.13
CA THR A 145 8.51 -14.66 5.91
C THR A 145 8.48 -14.29 4.42
N ILE A 146 9.06 -15.12 3.56
CA ILE A 146 9.05 -14.91 2.10
C ILE A 146 7.63 -15.08 1.54
N ALA A 147 6.91 -16.11 1.98
CA ALA A 147 5.54 -16.36 1.56
C ALA A 147 4.61 -15.23 2.01
N ALA A 148 4.67 -14.84 3.28
CA ALA A 148 3.88 -13.75 3.83
C ALA A 148 4.05 -12.44 3.05
N ALA A 149 5.26 -12.12 2.59
CA ALA A 149 5.53 -10.90 1.83
C ALA A 149 4.89 -10.88 0.43
N THR A 150 4.31 -11.98 -0.05
CA THR A 150 3.54 -12.01 -1.28
C THR A 150 2.10 -11.53 -1.11
N GLU A 151 1.59 -11.52 0.14
CA GLU A 151 0.21 -11.13 0.50
C GLU A 151 0.19 -9.87 1.38
N VAL A 152 1.08 -9.80 2.36
CA VAL A 152 1.22 -8.65 3.26
C VAL A 152 2.63 -8.13 3.14
N MET A 153 2.78 -6.91 2.62
CA MET A 153 4.09 -6.32 2.42
C MET A 153 4.83 -6.09 3.74
N ILE A 154 6.15 -6.25 3.69
CA ILE A 154 7.04 -6.00 4.84
C ILE A 154 6.87 -4.58 5.38
N PRO A 155 7.03 -4.35 6.71
CA PRO A 155 6.97 -3.02 7.30
C PRO A 155 7.91 -2.03 6.60
N GLY A 156 7.43 -0.82 6.34
CA GLY A 156 8.16 0.19 5.56
C GLY A 156 8.16 -0.04 4.05
N GLY A 157 7.99 -1.28 3.57
CA GLY A 157 7.83 -1.59 2.14
C GLY A 157 6.39 -1.42 1.65
N SER A 158 5.44 -1.33 2.55
CA SER A 158 4.03 -1.11 2.23
C SER A 158 3.78 0.33 1.79
N GLU A 159 3.07 0.49 0.68
CA GLU A 159 2.63 1.80 0.17
C GLU A 159 1.61 2.46 1.12
N HIS A 160 0.92 1.68 1.96
CA HIS A 160 0.07 2.17 3.03
C HIS A 160 0.86 2.90 4.12
N ASN A 161 2.12 2.52 4.40
CA ASN A 161 2.96 3.24 5.35
C ASN A 161 3.30 4.67 4.90
N ALA A 162 3.24 4.94 3.61
CA ALA A 162 3.43 6.27 3.05
C ALA A 162 2.10 7.04 2.84
N GLY A 163 0.94 6.41 3.05
CA GLY A 163 -0.35 6.98 2.69
C GLY A 163 -0.55 7.16 1.18
N LEU A 164 0.14 6.35 0.35
CA LEU A 164 0.10 6.46 -1.10
C LEU A 164 -0.86 5.48 -1.78
N ALA A 165 -1.44 4.55 -1.03
CA ALA A 165 -2.37 3.55 -1.55
C ALA A 165 -3.66 3.51 -0.73
N MET A 166 -4.73 3.09 -1.41
CA MET A 166 -6.04 2.83 -0.83
C MET A 166 -6.53 1.46 -1.29
N ASP A 167 -6.94 0.63 -0.34
CA ASP A 167 -7.76 -0.53 -0.61
C ASP A 167 -9.21 -0.09 -0.70
N ILE A 168 -9.88 -0.42 -1.83
CA ILE A 168 -11.18 0.14 -2.20
C ILE A 168 -12.24 -0.96 -2.19
N CYS A 169 -13.35 -0.73 -1.52
CA CYS A 169 -14.57 -1.54 -1.44
C CYS A 169 -14.40 -2.94 -0.83
N SER A 170 -13.30 -3.65 -1.05
CA SER A 170 -13.13 -5.06 -0.70
C SER A 170 -11.68 -5.38 -0.37
N LEU A 171 -11.44 -6.61 0.13
CA LEU A 171 -10.13 -7.25 0.30
C LEU A 171 -10.17 -8.69 -0.26
N TYR A 172 -11.02 -8.95 -1.26
CA TYR A 172 -11.21 -10.26 -1.88
C TYR A 172 -11.12 -10.17 -3.40
N GLU A 173 -10.57 -11.20 -4.05
CA GLU A 173 -10.43 -11.26 -5.51
C GLU A 173 -11.77 -11.11 -6.26
N SER A 174 -12.90 -11.54 -5.64
CA SER A 174 -14.24 -11.37 -6.22
C SER A 174 -14.64 -9.91 -6.46
N PHE A 175 -13.88 -8.96 -5.95
CA PHE A 175 -14.06 -7.54 -6.29
C PHE A 175 -13.92 -7.28 -7.78
N GLU A 176 -13.12 -8.06 -8.50
CA GLU A 176 -12.96 -7.93 -9.95
C GLU A 176 -14.27 -8.12 -10.75
N ASP A 177 -15.28 -8.74 -10.15
CA ASP A 177 -16.59 -9.01 -10.77
C ASP A 177 -17.64 -7.90 -10.50
N THR A 178 -17.23 -6.77 -9.88
CA THR A 178 -18.13 -5.69 -9.47
C THR A 178 -18.12 -4.51 -10.44
N ASP A 179 -19.17 -3.70 -10.40
CA ASP A 179 -19.30 -2.47 -11.19
C ASP A 179 -18.25 -1.43 -10.72
N GLU A 180 -17.89 -1.42 -9.44
CA GLU A 180 -16.86 -0.55 -8.86
C GLU A 180 -15.48 -0.84 -9.46
N TYR A 181 -15.12 -2.12 -9.58
CA TYR A 181 -13.87 -2.50 -10.23
C TYR A 181 -13.86 -2.17 -11.72
N ALA A 182 -14.96 -2.39 -12.42
CA ALA A 182 -15.08 -2.02 -13.82
C ALA A 182 -14.89 -0.50 -14.01
N TRP A 183 -15.53 0.31 -13.17
CA TRP A 183 -15.39 1.76 -13.18
C TRP A 183 -13.94 2.19 -12.89
N LEU A 184 -13.30 1.62 -11.85
CA LEU A 184 -11.90 1.90 -11.50
C LEU A 184 -10.94 1.54 -12.63
N SER A 185 -11.15 0.41 -13.30
CA SER A 185 -10.32 -0.03 -14.43
C SER A 185 -10.33 0.98 -15.58
N GLU A 186 -11.46 1.66 -15.79
CA GLU A 186 -11.60 2.68 -16.84
C GLU A 186 -11.09 4.05 -16.38
N ASN A 187 -11.36 4.46 -15.17
CA ASN A 187 -11.29 5.86 -14.77
C ASN A 187 -10.15 6.19 -13.76
N ALA A 188 -9.64 5.22 -12.99
CA ALA A 188 -8.70 5.51 -11.89
C ALA A 188 -7.46 6.30 -12.34
N ALA A 189 -6.95 6.05 -13.55
CA ALA A 189 -5.77 6.74 -14.09
C ALA A 189 -6.02 8.25 -14.31
N ASP A 190 -7.26 8.68 -14.57
CA ASP A 190 -7.62 10.09 -14.72
C ASP A 190 -7.49 10.87 -13.40
N PHE A 191 -7.46 10.16 -12.28
CA PHE A 191 -7.25 10.69 -10.93
C PHE A 191 -5.86 10.37 -10.37
N GLY A 192 -4.98 9.77 -11.18
CA GLY A 192 -3.60 9.49 -10.80
C GLY A 192 -3.39 8.17 -10.08
N PHE A 193 -4.38 7.26 -10.09
CA PHE A 193 -4.28 5.95 -9.45
C PHE A 193 -4.07 4.83 -10.47
N ILE A 194 -3.29 3.83 -10.08
CA ILE A 194 -3.07 2.59 -10.86
C ILE A 194 -3.50 1.39 -10.05
N LEU A 195 -3.97 0.33 -10.72
CA LEU A 195 -4.03 -1.02 -10.15
C LEU A 195 -2.61 -1.49 -9.93
N ARG A 196 -2.20 -1.60 -8.67
CA ARG A 196 -0.79 -1.80 -8.31
C ARG A 196 -0.28 -3.21 -8.56
N TYR A 197 -1.13 -4.21 -8.31
CA TYR A 197 -0.79 -5.62 -8.37
C TYR A 197 -1.71 -6.37 -9.35
N PRO A 198 -1.39 -6.33 -10.66
CA PRO A 198 -2.21 -6.94 -11.70
C PRO A 198 -2.21 -8.48 -11.65
N LYS A 199 -3.22 -9.09 -12.28
CA LYS A 199 -3.47 -10.54 -12.26
C LYS A 199 -2.49 -11.35 -13.12
N ASP A 200 -1.91 -10.74 -14.15
CA ASP A 200 -1.10 -11.46 -15.11
C ASP A 200 0.23 -11.98 -14.53
N ALA A 201 0.70 -13.11 -15.07
CA ALA A 201 1.88 -13.79 -14.52
C ALA A 201 3.18 -12.99 -14.69
N HIS A 202 3.28 -12.13 -15.71
CA HIS A 202 4.44 -11.27 -15.94
C HIS A 202 4.55 -10.22 -14.83
N SER A 203 3.47 -9.46 -14.61
CA SER A 203 3.41 -8.43 -13.56
C SER A 203 3.67 -9.00 -12.16
N ARG A 204 3.08 -10.16 -11.81
CA ARG A 204 3.36 -10.85 -10.55
C ARG A 204 4.81 -11.32 -10.43
N GLY A 205 5.42 -11.70 -11.55
CA GLY A 205 6.84 -12.05 -11.60
C GLY A 205 7.76 -10.87 -11.28
N ILE A 206 7.30 -9.63 -11.47
CA ILE A 206 8.03 -8.39 -11.18
C ILE A 206 7.70 -7.88 -9.78
N THR A 207 6.43 -7.68 -9.46
CA THR A 207 5.98 -7.11 -8.17
C THR A 207 6.22 -8.06 -7.00
N LYS A 208 6.25 -9.38 -7.24
CA LYS A 208 6.33 -10.45 -6.24
C LYS A 208 5.13 -10.48 -5.27
N VAL A 209 4.03 -9.85 -5.64
CA VAL A 209 2.78 -9.76 -4.86
C VAL A 209 1.68 -10.51 -5.63
N ILE A 210 0.74 -11.08 -4.91
CA ILE A 210 -0.45 -11.71 -5.48
C ILE A 210 -1.33 -10.66 -6.18
N TYR A 211 -2.34 -11.13 -6.89
CA TYR A 211 -3.34 -10.24 -7.48
C TYR A 211 -4.20 -9.58 -6.40
N GLU A 212 -4.25 -8.24 -6.42
CA GLU A 212 -5.05 -7.45 -5.48
C GLU A 212 -5.92 -6.44 -6.25
N PRO A 213 -7.14 -6.83 -6.69
CA PRO A 213 -8.02 -5.94 -7.47
C PRO A 213 -8.47 -4.70 -6.71
N TRP A 214 -8.36 -4.69 -5.39
CA TRP A 214 -8.75 -3.59 -4.49
C TRP A 214 -7.65 -2.56 -4.27
N HIS A 215 -6.36 -2.90 -4.50
CA HIS A 215 -5.22 -2.08 -4.12
C HIS A 215 -4.84 -1.06 -5.21
N TYR A 216 -5.19 0.19 -4.98
CA TYR A 216 -4.91 1.30 -5.90
C TYR A 216 -3.86 2.24 -5.34
N ARG A 217 -2.76 2.41 -6.10
CA ARG A 217 -1.62 3.27 -5.77
C ARG A 217 -1.70 4.60 -6.53
N TYR A 218 -1.53 5.71 -5.81
CA TYR A 218 -1.37 7.02 -6.43
C TYR A 218 0.04 7.25 -6.96
N VAL A 219 0.15 7.64 -8.23
CA VAL A 219 1.42 7.95 -8.91
C VAL A 219 1.37 9.28 -9.67
N GLY A 220 0.26 10.04 -9.53
CA GLY A 220 0.02 11.25 -10.33
C GLY A 220 -0.62 10.94 -11.68
N VAL A 221 -1.41 11.89 -12.18
CA VAL A 221 -2.28 11.69 -13.35
C VAL A 221 -1.53 11.28 -14.61
N GLU A 222 -0.48 12.03 -14.96
CA GLU A 222 0.30 11.76 -16.18
C GLU A 222 0.98 10.39 -16.13
N THR A 223 1.59 10.06 -14.98
CA THR A 223 2.24 8.77 -14.77
C THR A 223 1.25 7.62 -14.80
N ALA A 224 0.07 7.78 -14.17
CA ALA A 224 -0.95 6.74 -14.16
C ALA A 224 -1.49 6.44 -15.56
N LYS A 225 -1.74 7.49 -16.36
CA LYS A 225 -2.17 7.35 -17.76
C LYS A 225 -1.10 6.67 -18.62
N ASP A 226 0.16 7.02 -18.42
CA ASP A 226 1.26 6.44 -19.18
C ASP A 226 1.48 4.96 -18.82
N ILE A 227 1.44 4.61 -17.53
CA ILE A 227 1.50 3.21 -17.04
C ILE A 227 0.34 2.40 -17.63
N LYS A 228 -0.89 2.93 -17.56
CA LYS A 228 -2.08 2.28 -18.12
C LYS A 228 -1.95 2.06 -19.63
N ALA A 229 -1.53 3.07 -20.36
CA ALA A 229 -1.37 3.01 -21.82
C ALA A 229 -0.29 2.02 -22.26
N LYS A 230 0.78 1.88 -21.48
CA LYS A 230 1.89 0.94 -21.74
C LYS A 230 1.60 -0.48 -21.24
N GLY A 231 0.67 -0.65 -20.31
CA GLY A 231 0.36 -1.93 -19.69
C GLY A 231 1.54 -2.52 -18.89
N VAL A 232 2.25 -1.68 -18.14
CA VAL A 232 3.46 -2.04 -17.37
C VAL A 232 3.24 -1.85 -15.87
N THR A 233 4.06 -2.50 -15.05
CA THR A 233 4.09 -2.28 -13.59
C THR A 233 4.79 -0.96 -13.25
N LEU A 234 4.66 -0.51 -11.99
CA LEU A 234 5.40 0.67 -11.52
C LEU A 234 6.91 0.43 -11.54
N GLU A 235 7.37 -0.79 -11.21
CA GLU A 235 8.77 -1.19 -11.28
C GLU A 235 9.33 -1.05 -12.70
N GLU A 236 8.61 -1.56 -13.70
CA GLU A 236 9.02 -1.45 -15.12
C GLU A 236 9.03 0.00 -15.58
N TYR A 237 8.01 0.76 -15.21
CA TYR A 237 7.93 2.18 -15.55
C TYR A 237 9.13 2.97 -15.03
N LEU A 238 9.59 2.64 -13.81
CA LEU A 238 10.75 3.27 -13.18
C LEU A 238 12.09 2.66 -13.63
N GLY A 239 12.08 1.52 -14.32
CA GLY A 239 13.28 0.78 -14.70
C GLY A 239 13.99 0.12 -13.52
N ILE A 240 13.25 -0.28 -12.48
CA ILE A 240 13.75 -0.86 -11.22
C ILE A 240 13.07 -2.21 -10.99
N TYR A 241 13.62 -3.31 -11.54
CA TYR A 241 13.05 -4.66 -11.41
C TYR A 241 14.11 -5.77 -11.54
#